data_7d7149a239fc82964dde21e0d03ee23f
#
_entry.id   7d7149a239fc82964dde21e0d03ee23f
#
_cell.length_a   1.000
_cell.length_b   1.000
_cell.length_c   1.000
_cell.angle_alpha   90.00
_cell.angle_beta   90.00
_cell.angle_gamma   90.00
#
_symmetry.space_group_name_H-M   'P 1'
#
loop_
_entity.id
_entity.type
_entity.pdbx_description
1 polymer ?
#
loop_
_entity_poly.entity_id
_entity_poly.type
_entity_poly.pdbx_seq_one_letter_code
_entity_poly.pdbx_strand_id
1 'polypeptide(L)'
;VIANKNCNIENLTVSQAKKIFSGQIVNWSDVGGENTIINVYSREESSGTRNEFLNLLGLNSIFDTTKEKKLTDRATVYNSSEEVKKAVAGDKSGIGYISMTALDKTVKDIAVDDVKINAQNVGDENYKLVRNFSFVIAKDESEAADDFIDWVLSAKGQQAVEAAGYVPIK
;
A
#
# COMPACT_ATOMS: atom_id res chain seq x y z
N VAL A 1 -3.22 3.12 -2.43
CA VAL A 1 -4.65 2.98 -2.09
C VAL A 1 -5.43 2.69 -3.35
N ILE A 2 -6.37 1.76 -3.28
CA ILE A 2 -7.25 1.41 -4.40
C ILE A 2 -8.73 1.52 -4.00
N ALA A 3 -9.58 1.88 -4.94
CA ALA A 3 -11.03 1.82 -4.82
C ALA A 3 -11.66 1.14 -6.04
N ASN A 4 -12.96 0.88 -5.97
CA ASN A 4 -13.71 0.43 -7.15
C ASN A 4 -13.59 1.46 -8.28
N LYS A 5 -13.48 1.01 -9.52
CA LYS A 5 -13.32 1.92 -10.67
C LYS A 5 -14.51 2.87 -10.90
N ASN A 6 -15.67 2.56 -10.36
CA ASN A 6 -16.85 3.44 -10.40
C ASN A 6 -16.91 4.41 -9.20
N CYS A 7 -15.94 4.34 -8.27
CA CYS A 7 -15.83 5.32 -7.20
C CYS A 7 -15.51 6.70 -7.78
N ASN A 8 -16.23 7.74 -7.35
CA ASN A 8 -16.04 9.11 -7.84
C ASN A 8 -14.94 9.88 -7.10
N ILE A 9 -14.31 9.26 -6.09
CA ILE A 9 -13.17 9.86 -5.39
C ILE A 9 -11.90 9.65 -6.22
N GLU A 10 -11.16 10.72 -6.46
CA GLU A 10 -9.88 10.72 -7.19
C GLU A 10 -8.67 10.89 -6.27
N ASN A 11 -8.87 11.50 -5.11
CA ASN A 11 -7.82 11.83 -4.17
C ASN A 11 -8.30 11.70 -2.72
N LEU A 12 -7.42 11.28 -1.85
CA LEU A 12 -7.59 11.31 -0.39
C LEU A 12 -6.32 11.90 0.22
N THR A 13 -6.47 12.73 1.23
CA THR A 13 -5.31 13.08 2.07
C THR A 13 -4.87 11.88 2.90
N VAL A 14 -3.61 11.83 3.32
CA VAL A 14 -3.13 10.81 4.28
C VAL A 14 -4.02 10.79 5.53
N SER A 15 -4.47 11.96 6.01
CA SER A 15 -5.38 12.06 7.16
C SER A 15 -6.74 11.41 6.90
N GLN A 16 -7.32 11.61 5.71
CA GLN A 16 -8.60 10.97 5.33
C GLN A 16 -8.43 9.45 5.20
N ALA A 17 -7.38 8.99 4.52
CA ALA A 17 -7.06 7.57 4.43
C ALA A 17 -6.93 6.95 5.83
N LYS A 18 -6.15 7.58 6.74
CA LYS A 18 -6.05 7.15 8.13
C LYS A 18 -7.40 7.01 8.82
N LYS A 19 -8.28 8.02 8.68
CA LYS A 19 -9.61 8.01 9.30
C LYS A 19 -10.52 6.94 8.73
N ILE A 20 -10.44 6.67 7.42
CA ILE A 20 -11.20 5.59 6.76
C ILE A 20 -10.71 4.22 7.28
N PHE A 21 -9.42 3.96 7.22
CA PHE A 21 -8.86 2.67 7.65
C PHE A 21 -8.93 2.44 9.16
N SER A 22 -9.07 3.49 9.97
CA SER A 22 -9.35 3.38 11.42
C SER A 22 -10.86 3.30 11.75
N GLY A 23 -11.75 3.46 10.76
CA GLY A 23 -13.19 3.43 10.96
C GLY A 23 -13.78 4.72 11.57
N GLN A 24 -13.03 5.82 11.58
CA GLN A 24 -13.52 7.14 12.01
C GLN A 24 -14.36 7.82 10.91
N ILE A 25 -14.03 7.58 9.63
CA ILE A 25 -14.85 7.92 8.48
C ILE A 25 -15.42 6.61 7.95
N VAL A 26 -16.72 6.51 7.84
CA VAL A 26 -17.44 5.31 7.45
C VAL A 26 -18.33 5.50 6.22
N ASN A 27 -18.44 6.73 5.73
CA ASN A 27 -19.27 7.06 4.57
C ASN A 27 -18.43 7.85 3.55
N TRP A 28 -18.58 7.52 2.27
CA TRP A 28 -17.89 8.22 1.20
C TRP A 28 -18.26 9.70 1.11
N SER A 29 -19.48 10.08 1.52
CA SER A 29 -19.90 11.49 1.57
C SER A 29 -19.03 12.36 2.48
N ASP A 30 -18.42 11.78 3.51
CA ASP A 30 -17.55 12.51 4.44
C ASP A 30 -16.22 12.96 3.79
N VAL A 31 -15.93 12.43 2.60
CA VAL A 31 -14.74 12.79 1.80
C VAL A 31 -15.11 13.30 0.40
N GLY A 32 -16.37 13.68 0.20
CA GLY A 32 -16.86 14.25 -1.06
C GLY A 32 -17.38 13.24 -2.08
N GLY A 33 -17.58 11.99 -1.67
CA GLY A 33 -18.14 10.93 -2.48
C GLY A 33 -19.65 10.80 -2.40
N GLU A 34 -20.16 9.67 -2.87
CA GLU A 34 -21.57 9.31 -2.76
C GLU A 34 -21.96 9.00 -1.31
N ASN A 35 -23.24 9.17 -0.97
CA ASN A 35 -23.76 8.80 0.36
C ASN A 35 -23.90 7.27 0.49
N THR A 36 -22.77 6.58 0.59
CA THR A 36 -22.68 5.13 0.74
C THR A 36 -21.64 4.75 1.79
N ILE A 37 -21.89 3.64 2.50
CA ILE A 37 -20.96 3.13 3.52
C ILE A 37 -19.71 2.59 2.84
N ILE A 38 -18.54 2.94 3.39
CA ILE A 38 -17.23 2.46 2.93
C ILE A 38 -17.01 1.05 3.44
N ASN A 39 -16.73 0.10 2.54
CA ASN A 39 -16.30 -1.25 2.86
C ASN A 39 -14.77 -1.33 2.77
N VAL A 40 -14.11 -1.57 3.89
CA VAL A 40 -12.65 -1.61 3.99
C VAL A 40 -12.13 -3.03 3.78
N TYR A 41 -11.21 -3.19 2.86
CA TYR A 41 -10.54 -4.44 2.55
C TYR A 41 -9.05 -4.38 2.92
N SER A 42 -8.59 -5.38 3.63
CA SER A 42 -7.25 -5.42 4.19
C SER A 42 -6.56 -6.76 3.94
N ARG A 43 -5.29 -6.80 4.24
CA ARG A 43 -4.44 -7.99 4.25
C ARG A 43 -4.37 -8.60 5.65
N GLU A 44 -3.97 -9.83 5.72
CA GLU A 44 -3.69 -10.61 6.94
C GLU A 44 -2.54 -9.99 7.77
N GLU A 45 -2.44 -10.36 9.05
CA GLU A 45 -1.47 -9.76 9.98
C GLU A 45 -0.01 -10.01 9.63
N SER A 46 0.29 -11.15 9.00
CA SER A 46 1.65 -11.48 8.52
C SER A 46 2.08 -10.70 7.28
N SER A 47 1.16 -9.94 6.64
CA SER A 47 1.45 -9.18 5.42
C SER A 47 2.38 -8.00 5.69
N GLY A 48 3.57 -8.01 5.08
CA GLY A 48 4.47 -6.86 5.07
C GLY A 48 3.85 -5.61 4.44
N THR A 49 2.98 -5.77 3.43
CA THR A 49 2.23 -4.64 2.83
C THR A 49 1.25 -4.02 3.82
N ARG A 50 0.54 -4.83 4.62
CA ARG A 50 -0.33 -4.34 5.68
C ARG A 50 0.47 -3.61 6.76
N ASN A 51 1.52 -4.22 7.26
CA ASN A 51 2.31 -3.65 8.34
C ASN A 51 2.85 -2.28 7.96
N GLU A 52 3.43 -2.16 6.77
CA GLU A 52 3.96 -0.89 6.32
C GLU A 52 2.87 0.14 6.02
N PHE A 53 1.78 -0.25 5.38
CA PHE A 53 0.66 0.64 5.12
C PHE A 53 0.08 1.24 6.41
N LEU A 54 -0.14 0.42 7.43
CA LEU A 54 -0.63 0.88 8.73
C LEU A 54 0.39 1.77 9.43
N ASN A 55 1.68 1.44 9.34
CA ASN A 55 2.76 2.24 9.90
C ASN A 55 2.82 3.62 9.25
N LEU A 56 2.79 3.71 7.92
CA LEU A 56 2.79 4.97 7.15
C LEU A 56 1.57 5.85 7.46
N LEU A 57 0.41 5.25 7.74
CA LEU A 57 -0.76 5.97 8.20
C LEU A 57 -0.71 6.33 9.70
N GLY A 58 0.32 5.90 10.44
CA GLY A 58 0.40 6.07 11.89
C GLY A 58 -0.77 5.39 12.62
N LEU A 59 -1.24 4.26 12.09
CA LEU A 59 -2.11 3.27 12.73
C LEU A 59 -1.21 2.21 13.36
N ASN A 60 -1.73 1.40 14.29
CA ASN A 60 -0.90 0.40 14.98
C ASN A 60 -0.13 -0.50 14.02
N SER A 61 1.18 -0.45 14.12
CA SER A 61 2.05 -1.54 13.72
C SER A 61 2.20 -2.52 14.89
N ILE A 62 2.62 -3.75 14.60
CA ILE A 62 2.95 -4.78 15.60
C ILE A 62 3.98 -4.32 16.65
N PHE A 63 4.66 -3.19 16.42
CA PHE A 63 5.71 -2.63 17.28
C PHE A 63 5.20 -1.56 18.27
N ASP A 64 3.95 -1.11 18.15
CA ASP A 64 3.41 -0.03 19.01
C ASP A 64 2.02 -0.39 19.53
N THR A 65 2.00 -1.13 20.62
CA THR A 65 0.77 -1.57 21.30
C THR A 65 0.09 -0.45 22.10
N THR A 66 0.70 0.73 22.19
CA THR A 66 0.19 1.85 23.00
C THR A 66 -0.79 2.74 22.25
N LYS A 67 -0.92 2.60 20.93
CA LYS A 67 -1.79 3.46 20.12
C LYS A 67 -3.22 2.98 20.12
N GLU A 68 -4.13 3.85 20.48
CA GLU A 68 -5.58 3.63 20.44
C GLU A 68 -6.14 3.48 19.00
N LYS A 69 -5.36 3.79 17.97
CA LYS A 69 -5.80 3.83 16.57
C LYS A 69 -5.25 2.64 15.81
N LYS A 70 -6.05 1.62 15.63
CA LYS A 70 -5.79 0.41 14.84
C LYS A 70 -6.63 0.38 13.57
N LEU A 71 -6.34 -0.57 12.69
CA LEU A 71 -7.25 -0.90 11.59
C LEU A 71 -8.66 -1.18 12.15
N THR A 72 -9.67 -0.70 11.44
CA THR A 72 -11.06 -0.94 11.86
C THR A 72 -11.38 -2.44 11.93
N ASP A 73 -12.07 -2.85 13.00
CA ASP A 73 -12.55 -4.24 13.17
C ASP A 73 -13.62 -4.63 12.11
N ARG A 74 -14.12 -3.66 11.34
CA ARG A 74 -15.06 -3.87 10.23
C ARG A 74 -14.35 -4.23 8.91
N ALA A 75 -13.02 -4.22 8.86
CA ALA A 75 -12.28 -4.57 7.65
C ALA A 75 -12.41 -6.06 7.35
N THR A 76 -12.73 -6.37 6.09
CA THR A 76 -12.64 -7.75 5.59
C THR A 76 -11.19 -8.05 5.22
N VAL A 77 -10.66 -9.16 5.74
CA VAL A 77 -9.25 -9.53 5.61
C VAL A 77 -9.05 -10.64 4.59
N TYR A 78 -8.04 -10.49 3.74
CA TYR A 78 -7.65 -11.44 2.69
C TYR A 78 -6.16 -11.79 2.76
N ASN A 79 -5.79 -12.93 2.18
CA ASN A 79 -4.43 -13.49 2.26
C ASN A 79 -3.49 -13.03 1.12
N SER A 80 -3.99 -12.29 0.14
CA SER A 80 -3.18 -11.79 -0.97
C SER A 80 -3.64 -10.42 -1.49
N SER A 81 -2.74 -9.68 -2.14
CA SER A 81 -3.09 -8.43 -2.83
C SER A 81 -4.08 -8.66 -3.96
N GLU A 82 -4.02 -9.82 -4.63
CA GLU A 82 -4.95 -10.19 -5.69
C GLU A 82 -6.38 -10.39 -5.17
N GLU A 83 -6.54 -11.00 -3.99
CA GLU A 83 -7.86 -11.16 -3.37
C GLU A 83 -8.44 -9.83 -2.93
N VAL A 84 -7.64 -8.95 -2.30
CA VAL A 84 -8.05 -7.58 -1.96
C VAL A 84 -8.49 -6.82 -3.22
N LYS A 85 -7.69 -6.88 -4.30
CA LYS A 85 -7.99 -6.25 -5.57
C LYS A 85 -9.33 -6.74 -6.15
N LYS A 86 -9.55 -8.07 -6.17
CA LYS A 86 -10.80 -8.67 -6.65
C LYS A 86 -12.00 -8.23 -5.81
N ALA A 87 -11.86 -8.19 -4.49
CA ALA A 87 -12.92 -7.75 -3.58
C ALA A 87 -13.29 -6.27 -3.85
N VAL A 88 -12.29 -5.38 -3.94
CA VAL A 88 -12.50 -3.96 -4.28
C VAL A 88 -13.11 -3.80 -5.67
N ALA A 89 -12.67 -4.56 -6.67
CA ALA A 89 -13.25 -4.51 -8.02
C ALA A 89 -14.71 -4.93 -8.06
N GLY A 90 -15.12 -5.87 -7.21
CA GLY A 90 -16.48 -6.39 -7.11
C GLY A 90 -17.43 -5.56 -6.26
N ASP A 91 -16.95 -4.59 -5.49
CA ASP A 91 -17.73 -3.79 -4.56
C ASP A 91 -17.62 -2.28 -4.87
N LYS A 92 -18.73 -1.67 -5.29
CA LYS A 92 -18.80 -0.23 -5.66
C LYS A 92 -18.38 0.70 -4.52
N SER A 93 -18.56 0.28 -3.27
CA SER A 93 -18.21 1.05 -2.06
C SER A 93 -16.87 0.62 -1.44
N GLY A 94 -16.13 -0.25 -2.13
CA GLY A 94 -14.90 -0.86 -1.64
C GLY A 94 -13.69 0.07 -1.71
N ILE A 95 -12.90 0.05 -0.63
CA ILE A 95 -11.55 0.63 -0.56
C ILE A 95 -10.58 -0.41 -0.01
N GLY A 96 -9.36 -0.37 -0.48
CA GLY A 96 -8.29 -1.25 0.00
C GLY A 96 -6.90 -0.69 -0.30
N TYR A 97 -5.91 -1.49 -0.05
CA TYR A 97 -4.53 -1.22 -0.43
C TYR A 97 -3.85 -2.50 -0.93
N ILE A 98 -2.96 -2.35 -1.86
CA ILE A 98 -2.18 -3.43 -2.47
C ILE A 98 -0.76 -2.97 -2.75
N SER A 99 0.15 -3.91 -3.05
CA SER A 99 1.44 -3.56 -3.64
C SER A 99 1.26 -2.92 -5.02
N MET A 100 2.12 -1.98 -5.38
CA MET A 100 2.15 -1.37 -6.71
C MET A 100 2.28 -2.43 -7.82
N THR A 101 3.02 -3.48 -7.59
CA THR A 101 3.21 -4.61 -8.52
C THR A 101 1.92 -5.37 -8.87
N ALA A 102 0.90 -5.28 -8.02
CA ALA A 102 -0.41 -5.92 -8.23
C ALA A 102 -1.46 -4.97 -8.83
N LEU A 103 -1.10 -3.70 -9.06
CA LEU A 103 -2.02 -2.69 -9.60
C LEU A 103 -2.28 -2.93 -11.08
N ASP A 104 -3.55 -2.94 -11.47
CA ASP A 104 -3.99 -3.00 -12.86
C ASP A 104 -5.28 -2.20 -13.10
N LYS A 105 -5.82 -2.28 -14.32
CA LYS A 105 -7.01 -1.53 -14.73
C LYS A 105 -8.34 -2.05 -14.17
N THR A 106 -8.36 -3.08 -13.33
CA THR A 106 -9.58 -3.62 -12.72
C THR A 106 -10.07 -2.77 -11.55
N VAL A 107 -9.20 -2.01 -10.95
CA VAL A 107 -9.46 -1.07 -9.86
C VAL A 107 -8.98 0.33 -10.21
N LYS A 108 -9.42 1.33 -9.44
CA LYS A 108 -8.93 2.70 -9.51
C LYS A 108 -7.83 2.91 -8.46
N ASP A 109 -6.71 3.47 -8.85
CA ASP A 109 -5.72 4.04 -7.93
C ASP A 109 -6.19 5.41 -7.44
N ILE A 110 -6.27 5.58 -6.14
CA ILE A 110 -6.60 6.85 -5.50
C ILE A 110 -5.30 7.63 -5.26
N ALA A 111 -5.24 8.87 -5.74
CA ALA A 111 -4.14 9.76 -5.41
C ALA A 111 -4.09 10.00 -3.88
N VAL A 112 -2.91 10.22 -3.34
CA VAL A 112 -2.71 10.52 -1.91
C VAL A 112 -2.00 11.87 -1.78
N ASP A 113 -2.63 12.81 -1.08
CA ASP A 113 -2.18 14.21 -1.01
C ASP A 113 -1.90 14.79 -2.42
N ASP A 114 -2.83 14.56 -3.35
CA ASP A 114 -2.79 14.98 -4.76
C ASP A 114 -1.69 14.33 -5.62
N VAL A 115 -1.00 13.33 -5.10
CA VAL A 115 0.05 12.61 -5.83
C VAL A 115 -0.44 11.24 -6.25
N LYS A 116 -0.42 10.94 -7.55
CA LYS A 116 -0.71 9.61 -8.11
C LYS A 116 0.48 8.67 -7.96
N ILE A 117 0.17 7.39 -7.75
CA ILE A 117 1.19 6.34 -7.74
C ILE A 117 1.72 6.09 -9.15
N ASN A 118 3.00 6.27 -9.35
CA ASN A 118 3.75 5.86 -10.55
C ASN A 118 5.24 5.77 -10.20
N ALA A 119 6.04 5.16 -11.08
CA ALA A 119 7.45 4.95 -10.84
C ALA A 119 8.22 6.26 -10.56
N GLN A 120 7.89 7.34 -11.28
CA GLN A 120 8.54 8.64 -11.10
C GLN A 120 8.23 9.22 -9.71
N ASN A 121 6.94 9.31 -9.32
CA ASN A 121 6.55 9.87 -8.03
C ASN A 121 7.06 9.06 -6.84
N VAL A 122 7.21 7.73 -7.02
CA VAL A 122 7.84 6.85 -6.02
C VAL A 122 9.34 7.11 -5.96
N GLY A 123 10.04 7.13 -7.10
CA GLY A 123 11.49 7.34 -7.17
C GLY A 123 11.94 8.76 -6.77
N ASP A 124 11.06 9.75 -6.90
CA ASP A 124 11.28 11.15 -6.48
C ASP A 124 10.76 11.44 -5.06
N GLU A 125 10.32 10.38 -4.34
CA GLU A 125 9.79 10.46 -2.96
C GLU A 125 8.57 11.39 -2.80
N ASN A 126 7.89 11.72 -3.90
CA ASN A 126 6.70 12.57 -3.87
C ASN A 126 5.47 11.81 -3.34
N TYR A 127 5.37 10.48 -3.60
CA TYR A 127 4.28 9.65 -3.12
C TYR A 127 4.58 9.15 -1.71
N LYS A 128 3.76 9.50 -0.74
CA LYS A 128 4.06 9.29 0.69
C LYS A 128 3.89 7.86 1.20
N LEU A 129 3.09 7.03 0.51
CA LEU A 129 2.84 5.65 0.95
C LEU A 129 3.80 4.68 0.25
N VAL A 130 5.08 4.86 0.47
CA VAL A 130 6.19 4.08 -0.11
C VAL A 130 6.97 3.40 1.01
N ARG A 131 7.47 2.21 0.72
CA ARG A 131 8.47 1.54 1.54
C ARG A 131 9.68 1.15 0.72
N ASN A 132 10.83 1.22 1.34
CA ASN A 132 12.06 0.66 0.79
C ASN A 132 12.16 -0.82 1.15
N PHE A 133 12.74 -1.61 0.25
CA PHE A 133 13.19 -2.96 0.55
C PHE A 133 14.67 -2.89 0.92
N SER A 134 15.04 -3.53 2.02
CA SER A 134 16.42 -3.56 2.48
C SER A 134 16.88 -5.00 2.65
N PHE A 135 18.09 -5.29 2.26
CA PHE A 135 18.74 -6.54 2.64
C PHE A 135 19.21 -6.44 4.10
N VAL A 136 18.99 -7.50 4.84
CA VAL A 136 19.56 -7.66 6.18
C VAL A 136 20.58 -8.78 6.09
N ILE A 137 21.83 -8.43 6.34
CA ILE A 137 22.96 -9.36 6.28
C ILE A 137 23.47 -9.66 7.69
N ALA A 138 23.94 -10.88 7.90
CA ALA A 138 24.60 -11.27 9.14
C ALA A 138 25.99 -10.61 9.21
N LYS A 139 26.53 -10.44 10.43
CA LYS A 139 27.86 -9.86 10.62
C LYS A 139 28.97 -10.70 9.98
N ASP A 140 28.79 -12.02 9.93
CA ASP A 140 29.70 -13.00 9.36
C ASP A 140 29.08 -13.60 8.09
N GLU A 141 28.72 -12.76 7.12
CA GLU A 141 28.13 -13.16 5.84
C GLU A 141 29.13 -13.91 4.95
N SER A 142 28.58 -14.65 3.99
CA SER A 142 29.36 -15.36 3.00
C SER A 142 29.67 -14.47 1.79
N GLU A 143 30.78 -14.67 1.13
CA GLU A 143 31.16 -14.03 -0.15
C GLU A 143 30.02 -14.13 -1.19
N ALA A 144 29.30 -15.25 -1.21
CA ALA A 144 28.15 -15.43 -2.10
C ALA A 144 26.96 -14.49 -1.77
N ALA A 145 26.80 -14.09 -0.51
CA ALA A 145 25.75 -13.10 -0.14
C ALA A 145 26.13 -11.70 -0.61
N ASP A 146 27.42 -11.34 -0.46
CA ASP A 146 27.95 -10.08 -0.97
C ASP A 146 27.84 -10.00 -2.49
N ASP A 147 28.28 -11.03 -3.21
CA ASP A 147 28.16 -11.12 -4.67
C ASP A 147 26.72 -10.97 -5.15
N PHE A 148 25.76 -11.58 -4.43
CA PHE A 148 24.32 -11.45 -4.76
C PHE A 148 23.84 -10.01 -4.57
N ILE A 149 24.20 -9.37 -3.46
CA ILE A 149 23.80 -7.99 -3.17
C ILE A 149 24.41 -7.04 -4.20
N ASP A 150 25.70 -7.19 -4.48
CA ASP A 150 26.40 -6.40 -5.49
C ASP A 150 25.75 -6.56 -6.87
N TRP A 151 25.39 -7.80 -7.22
CA TRP A 151 24.65 -8.03 -8.48
C TRP A 151 23.30 -7.33 -8.47
N VAL A 152 22.50 -7.43 -7.40
CA VAL A 152 21.19 -6.76 -7.32
C VAL A 152 21.35 -5.23 -7.43
N LEU A 153 22.37 -4.67 -6.80
CA LEU A 153 22.66 -3.22 -6.84
C LEU A 153 23.28 -2.76 -8.17
N SER A 154 23.76 -3.69 -9.00
CA SER A 154 24.29 -3.38 -10.32
C SER A 154 23.20 -2.89 -11.29
N ALA A 155 23.61 -2.25 -12.40
CA ALA A 155 22.67 -1.81 -13.46
C ALA A 155 21.82 -2.96 -14.00
N LYS A 156 22.35 -4.18 -14.14
CA LYS A 156 21.61 -5.36 -14.59
C LYS A 156 20.60 -5.82 -13.54
N GLY A 157 21.00 -5.85 -12.27
CA GLY A 157 20.09 -6.19 -11.16
C GLY A 157 18.95 -5.19 -11.05
N GLN A 158 19.22 -3.90 -11.19
CA GLN A 158 18.19 -2.86 -11.15
C GLN A 158 17.25 -2.92 -12.36
N GLN A 159 17.70 -3.33 -13.52
CA GLN A 159 16.79 -3.65 -14.66
C GLN A 159 15.87 -4.83 -14.33
N ALA A 160 16.36 -5.87 -13.64
CA ALA A 160 15.51 -6.97 -13.19
C ALA A 160 14.50 -6.53 -12.14
N VAL A 161 14.87 -5.63 -11.21
CA VAL A 161 13.98 -5.01 -10.21
C VAL A 161 12.87 -4.23 -10.91
N GLU A 162 13.19 -3.43 -11.91
CA GLU A 162 12.22 -2.68 -12.71
C GLU A 162 11.29 -3.61 -13.51
N ALA A 163 11.84 -4.64 -14.16
CA ALA A 163 11.08 -5.63 -14.90
C ALA A 163 10.09 -6.41 -14.00
N ALA A 164 10.41 -6.56 -12.71
CA ALA A 164 9.52 -7.14 -11.69
C ALA A 164 8.44 -6.15 -11.19
N GLY A 165 8.39 -4.92 -11.71
CA GLY A 165 7.40 -3.91 -11.37
C GLY A 165 7.73 -3.08 -10.13
N TYR A 166 8.96 -3.14 -9.63
CA TYR A 166 9.45 -2.29 -8.56
C TYR A 166 10.16 -1.05 -9.11
N VAL A 167 10.37 -0.05 -8.26
CA VAL A 167 11.12 1.15 -8.63
C VAL A 167 12.58 0.93 -8.27
N PRO A 168 13.51 1.03 -9.25
CA PRO A 168 14.93 0.86 -8.99
C PRO A 168 15.47 2.00 -8.11
N ILE A 169 16.55 1.72 -7.37
CA ILE A 169 17.32 2.77 -6.69
C ILE A 169 18.05 3.64 -7.72
N LYS A 170 18.22 4.91 -7.39
CA LYS A 170 18.98 5.87 -8.22
C LYS A 170 20.46 5.74 -7.98
#